data_7bcc5d4fcb48f828c4d301269bc69fcd
#
_entry.id   7bcc5d4fcb48f828c4d301269bc69fcd
#
_cell.length_a   1.000
_cell.length_b   1.000
_cell.length_c   1.000
_cell.angle_alpha   90.00
_cell.angle_beta   90.00
_cell.angle_gamma   90.00
#
_symmetry.space_group_name_H-M   'P 1'
#
loop_
_entity.id
_entity.type
_entity.pdbx_description
1 polymer ?
#
loop_
_entity_poly.entity_id
_entity_poly.type
_entity_poly.pdbx_seq_one_letter_code
_entity_poly.pdbx_strand_id
1 'polypeptide(L)'
;MNFEHPGKNQLPRLVQLWKEAFGEYDGFWELFLETAFQPDHCRCIAEDGQVIAGLYWFDCSCGDDKIAYVYAVVTDPTHRGKGLCRKLMEDVHALLKSQGYASVMLVPADKGLREMYRKMGYEDCTTIDSISCTAGETAVEIRSIGAEEFSRLRRKLLPENSVFQEGIQLPFLAAQAQLFAGADFLLAAYLEEDTLHGMELLGNHGAAPEILRALGCKTGKFQIPGERKPFAMIYKLTQNAVTPSYFGFSFD
;
A
#
# COMPACT_ATOMS: atom_id res chain seq x y z
N MET A 1 19.70 -12.94 18.73
CA MET A 1 18.72 -12.10 18.02
C MET A 1 19.44 -11.35 16.91
N ASN A 2 19.14 -11.66 15.64
CA ASN A 2 19.81 -11.12 14.46
C ASN A 2 18.80 -10.34 13.60
N PHE A 3 19.26 -9.24 13.00
CA PHE A 3 18.50 -8.50 11.97
C PHE A 3 19.07 -8.89 10.61
N GLU A 4 18.23 -9.46 9.75
CA GLU A 4 18.70 -10.03 8.49
C GLU A 4 17.61 -10.00 7.40
N HIS A 5 18.02 -10.14 6.14
CA HIS A 5 17.10 -10.49 5.07
C HIS A 5 16.76 -11.98 5.21
N PRO A 6 15.48 -12.37 5.07
CA PRO A 6 15.08 -13.75 5.28
C PRO A 6 15.70 -14.68 4.26
N GLY A 7 16.33 -15.75 4.72
CA GLY A 7 16.75 -16.85 3.87
C GLY A 7 15.57 -17.71 3.42
N LYS A 8 15.78 -18.56 2.40
CA LYS A 8 14.75 -19.45 1.85
C LYS A 8 14.11 -20.37 2.91
N ASN A 9 14.89 -20.78 3.91
CA ASN A 9 14.42 -21.62 5.01
C ASN A 9 13.59 -20.87 6.05
N GLN A 10 13.66 -19.54 6.09
CA GLN A 10 12.93 -18.68 7.02
C GLN A 10 11.62 -18.16 6.43
N LEU A 11 11.50 -18.14 5.09
CA LEU A 11 10.34 -17.62 4.39
C LEU A 11 9.03 -18.30 4.79
N PRO A 12 8.95 -19.63 4.96
CA PRO A 12 7.71 -20.28 5.41
C PRO A 12 7.22 -19.77 6.77
N ARG A 13 8.14 -19.51 7.73
CA ARG A 13 7.77 -18.95 9.03
C ARG A 13 7.30 -17.50 8.92
N LEU A 14 7.93 -16.70 8.10
CA LEU A 14 7.52 -15.31 7.85
C LEU A 14 6.11 -15.25 7.24
N VAL A 15 5.83 -16.08 6.23
CA VAL A 15 4.50 -16.19 5.61
C VAL A 15 3.46 -16.64 6.63
N GLN A 16 3.80 -17.61 7.48
CA GLN A 16 2.91 -18.02 8.58
C GLN A 16 2.56 -16.84 9.51
N LEU A 17 3.55 -16.03 9.91
CA LEU A 17 3.31 -14.85 10.73
C LEU A 17 2.40 -13.83 10.04
N TRP A 18 2.58 -13.63 8.72
CA TRP A 18 1.70 -12.76 7.94
C TRP A 18 0.27 -13.30 7.87
N LYS A 19 0.09 -14.60 7.60
CA LYS A 19 -1.24 -15.25 7.63
C LYS A 19 -1.91 -15.10 8.98
N GLU A 20 -1.18 -15.31 10.07
CA GLU A 20 -1.69 -15.15 11.44
C GLU A 20 -2.09 -13.70 11.78
N ALA A 21 -1.39 -12.71 11.22
CA ALA A 21 -1.60 -11.29 11.53
C ALA A 21 -2.67 -10.63 10.63
N PHE A 22 -2.70 -10.97 9.35
CA PHE A 22 -3.50 -10.27 8.32
C PHE A 22 -4.59 -11.14 7.72
N GLY A 23 -4.65 -12.41 8.08
CA GLY A 23 -5.60 -13.37 7.56
C GLY A 23 -5.03 -14.28 6.48
N GLU A 24 -5.67 -15.40 6.30
CA GLU A 24 -5.40 -16.38 5.26
C GLU A 24 -6.45 -16.22 4.16
N TYR A 25 -6.15 -15.39 3.18
CA TYR A 25 -6.96 -15.26 1.96
C TYR A 25 -6.43 -16.24 0.91
N ASP A 26 -7.33 -17.01 0.29
CA ASP A 26 -6.97 -18.03 -0.69
C ASP A 26 -6.04 -17.48 -1.79
N GLY A 27 -4.79 -17.97 -1.78
CA GLY A 27 -3.78 -17.64 -2.78
C GLY A 27 -3.15 -16.24 -2.67
N PHE A 28 -3.55 -15.38 -1.71
CA PHE A 28 -3.01 -14.01 -1.63
C PHE A 28 -1.50 -13.98 -1.34
N TRP A 29 -1.04 -14.75 -0.36
CA TRP A 29 0.38 -14.77 0.00
C TRP A 29 1.24 -15.44 -1.05
N GLU A 30 0.71 -16.47 -1.72
CA GLU A 30 1.33 -17.12 -2.89
C GLU A 30 1.47 -16.10 -4.03
N LEU A 31 0.40 -15.37 -4.33
CA LEU A 31 0.41 -14.30 -5.33
C LEU A 31 1.43 -13.20 -4.99
N PHE A 32 1.47 -12.75 -3.72
CA PHE A 32 2.46 -11.78 -3.26
C PHE A 32 3.89 -12.27 -3.46
N LEU A 33 4.17 -13.54 -3.10
CA LEU A 33 5.49 -14.12 -3.27
C LEU A 33 5.90 -14.26 -4.75
N GLU A 34 4.96 -14.55 -5.63
CA GLU A 34 5.20 -14.73 -7.06
C GLU A 34 5.36 -13.41 -7.81
N THR A 35 4.60 -12.38 -7.42
CA THR A 35 4.50 -11.15 -8.22
C THR A 35 5.26 -9.96 -7.64
N ALA A 36 5.44 -9.90 -6.33
CA ALA A 36 5.94 -8.71 -5.65
C ALA A 36 7.10 -8.93 -4.68
N PHE A 37 7.26 -10.14 -4.15
CA PHE A 37 8.26 -10.37 -3.10
C PHE A 37 9.69 -10.37 -3.65
N GLN A 38 10.53 -9.55 -3.03
CA GLN A 38 11.98 -9.52 -3.25
C GLN A 38 12.66 -9.69 -1.88
N PRO A 39 13.52 -10.70 -1.69
CA PRO A 39 14.17 -10.94 -0.40
C PRO A 39 14.90 -9.71 0.15
N ASP A 40 15.55 -8.93 -0.72
CA ASP A 40 16.30 -7.72 -0.33
C ASP A 40 15.39 -6.56 0.12
N HIS A 41 14.09 -6.66 -0.14
CA HIS A 41 13.04 -5.72 0.32
C HIS A 41 12.29 -6.24 1.55
N CYS A 42 12.80 -7.29 2.17
CA CYS A 42 12.25 -7.84 3.39
C CYS A 42 13.31 -7.82 4.50
N ARG A 43 12.91 -7.46 5.71
CA ARG A 43 13.80 -7.48 6.87
C ARG A 43 13.13 -8.23 8.00
N CYS A 44 13.88 -9.06 8.71
CA CYS A 44 13.35 -9.81 9.83
C CYS A 44 14.27 -9.81 11.03
N ILE A 45 13.70 -10.11 12.20
CA ILE A 45 14.43 -10.47 13.40
C ILE A 45 14.30 -11.97 13.57
N ALA A 46 15.45 -12.65 13.64
CA ALA A 46 15.52 -14.07 13.95
C ALA A 46 16.15 -14.32 15.33
N GLU A 47 15.58 -15.27 16.06
CA GLU A 47 16.11 -15.80 17.32
C GLU A 47 16.19 -17.32 17.20
N ASP A 48 17.39 -17.88 17.46
CA ASP A 48 17.68 -19.32 17.30
C ASP A 48 17.30 -19.88 15.91
N GLY A 49 17.48 -19.04 14.87
CA GLY A 49 17.19 -19.37 13.47
C GLY A 49 15.71 -19.22 13.07
N GLN A 50 14.82 -18.90 14.00
CA GLN A 50 13.39 -18.69 13.73
C GLN A 50 13.05 -17.21 13.62
N VAL A 51 12.25 -16.84 12.61
CA VAL A 51 11.71 -15.48 12.46
C VAL A 51 10.67 -15.21 13.53
N ILE A 52 10.87 -14.12 14.28
CA ILE A 52 9.97 -13.66 15.34
C ILE A 52 9.36 -12.28 15.07
N ALA A 53 9.89 -11.54 14.11
CA ALA A 53 9.30 -10.30 13.57
C ALA A 53 9.79 -10.09 12.15
N GLY A 54 9.01 -9.42 11.33
CA GLY A 54 9.39 -9.11 9.96
C GLY A 54 8.56 -7.97 9.39
N LEU A 55 9.05 -7.38 8.31
CA LEU A 55 8.36 -6.44 7.48
C LEU A 55 8.86 -6.53 6.04
N TYR A 56 8.07 -6.00 5.14
CA TYR A 56 8.41 -5.82 3.73
C TYR A 56 8.34 -4.32 3.38
N TRP A 57 8.98 -3.89 2.29
CA TRP A 57 8.77 -2.58 1.73
C TRP A 57 8.75 -2.61 0.21
N PHE A 58 7.99 -1.70 -0.36
CA PHE A 58 7.97 -1.40 -1.78
C PHE A 58 8.77 -0.13 -2.06
N ASP A 59 9.46 -0.12 -3.20
CA ASP A 59 10.11 1.09 -3.71
C ASP A 59 9.06 2.03 -4.30
N CYS A 60 9.05 3.26 -3.84
CA CYS A 60 8.23 4.35 -4.35
C CYS A 60 9.11 5.57 -4.60
N SER A 61 8.54 6.58 -5.25
CA SER A 61 9.19 7.88 -5.41
C SER A 61 8.20 9.04 -5.23
N CYS A 62 8.73 10.22 -4.88
CA CYS A 62 8.00 11.47 -4.91
C CYS A 62 8.97 12.56 -5.39
N GLY A 63 8.74 13.08 -6.61
CA GLY A 63 9.77 13.85 -7.30
C GLY A 63 11.03 13.00 -7.50
N ASP A 64 12.18 13.54 -7.08
CA ASP A 64 13.47 12.84 -7.14
C ASP A 64 13.77 11.98 -5.90
N ASP A 65 12.92 12.03 -4.88
CA ASP A 65 13.10 11.29 -3.63
C ASP A 65 12.70 9.82 -3.79
N LYS A 66 13.62 8.92 -3.41
CA LYS A 66 13.33 7.50 -3.23
C LYS A 66 12.66 7.29 -1.87
N ILE A 67 11.51 6.63 -1.87
CA ILE A 67 10.67 6.38 -0.70
C ILE A 67 10.46 4.88 -0.52
N ALA A 68 10.56 4.39 0.70
CA ALA A 68 10.14 3.04 1.04
C ALA A 68 8.71 3.06 1.59
N TYR A 69 7.79 2.36 0.93
CA TYR A 69 6.47 2.06 1.51
C TYR A 69 6.56 0.76 2.30
N VAL A 70 6.59 0.88 3.62
CA VAL A 70 6.65 -0.27 4.54
C VAL A 70 5.27 -0.92 4.63
N TYR A 71 5.28 -2.24 4.46
CA TYR A 71 4.12 -3.10 4.34
C TYR A 71 4.29 -4.36 5.20
N ALA A 72 3.18 -4.95 5.63
CA ALA A 72 3.13 -6.24 6.31
C ALA A 72 4.06 -6.35 7.54
N VAL A 73 4.07 -5.31 8.40
CA VAL A 73 4.82 -5.33 9.66
C VAL A 73 4.22 -6.30 10.64
N VAL A 74 4.97 -7.31 11.07
CA VAL A 74 4.46 -8.37 11.94
C VAL A 74 5.43 -8.66 13.09
N THR A 75 4.87 -9.06 14.23
CA THR A 75 5.60 -9.63 15.37
C THR A 75 4.84 -10.83 15.88
N ASP A 76 5.57 -11.94 16.05
CA ASP A 76 5.07 -13.17 16.65
C ASP A 76 4.28 -12.86 17.94
N PRO A 77 3.03 -13.36 18.09
CA PRO A 77 2.19 -13.08 19.24
C PRO A 77 2.87 -13.33 20.61
N THR A 78 3.69 -14.37 20.70
CA THR A 78 4.42 -14.73 21.94
C THR A 78 5.60 -13.80 22.25
N HIS A 79 5.98 -12.95 21.26
CA HIS A 79 7.08 -12.00 21.37
C HIS A 79 6.62 -10.53 21.38
N ARG A 80 5.31 -10.29 21.36
CA ARG A 80 4.75 -8.92 21.45
C ARG A 80 5.04 -8.28 22.82
N GLY A 81 4.98 -6.95 22.87
CA GLY A 81 5.25 -6.18 24.10
C GLY A 81 6.74 -6.04 24.45
N LYS A 82 7.66 -6.66 23.72
CA LYS A 82 9.12 -6.62 23.95
C LYS A 82 9.84 -5.54 23.14
N GLY A 83 9.12 -4.67 22.45
CA GLY A 83 9.67 -3.57 21.65
C GLY A 83 10.29 -4.02 20.29
N LEU A 84 10.02 -5.24 19.82
CA LEU A 84 10.64 -5.78 18.61
C LEU A 84 10.27 -4.99 17.34
N CYS A 85 9.01 -4.57 17.22
CA CYS A 85 8.58 -3.74 16.10
C CYS A 85 9.41 -2.45 16.01
N ARG A 86 9.61 -1.73 17.12
CA ARG A 86 10.45 -0.52 17.17
C ARG A 86 11.88 -0.82 16.73
N LYS A 87 12.50 -1.86 17.29
CA LYS A 87 13.88 -2.25 16.95
C LYS A 87 14.03 -2.62 15.47
N LEU A 88 13.05 -3.34 14.91
CA LEU A 88 13.03 -3.68 13.49
C LEU A 88 12.90 -2.43 12.62
N MET A 89 12.01 -1.50 12.97
CA MET A 89 11.86 -0.24 12.24
C MET A 89 13.15 0.62 12.32
N GLU A 90 13.79 0.70 13.47
CA GLU A 90 15.07 1.43 13.64
C GLU A 90 16.19 0.83 12.76
N ASP A 91 16.31 -0.50 12.71
CA ASP A 91 17.27 -1.21 11.84
C ASP A 91 16.96 -0.94 10.36
N VAL A 92 15.70 -1.03 9.96
CA VAL A 92 15.26 -0.76 8.58
C VAL A 92 15.50 0.71 8.20
N HIS A 93 15.23 1.67 9.09
CA HIS A 93 15.54 3.08 8.83
C HIS A 93 17.02 3.30 8.57
N ALA A 94 17.92 2.68 9.36
CA ALA A 94 19.35 2.78 9.16
C ALA A 94 19.78 2.15 7.82
N LEU A 95 19.24 0.96 7.49
CA LEU A 95 19.48 0.28 6.23
C LEU A 95 19.05 1.13 5.04
N LEU A 96 17.78 1.58 5.02
CA LEU A 96 17.21 2.36 3.92
C LEU A 96 17.93 3.70 3.73
N LYS A 97 18.30 4.36 4.84
CA LYS A 97 19.13 5.58 4.77
C LYS A 97 20.47 5.32 4.09
N SER A 98 21.13 4.20 4.39
CA SER A 98 22.40 3.83 3.75
C SER A 98 22.24 3.51 2.26
N GLN A 99 21.05 3.12 1.82
CA GLN A 99 20.68 2.83 0.43
C GLN A 99 20.13 4.05 -0.33
N GLY A 100 20.18 5.25 0.29
CA GLY A 100 19.81 6.50 -0.35
C GLY A 100 18.31 6.82 -0.37
N TYR A 101 17.51 6.13 0.46
CA TYR A 101 16.10 6.53 0.62
C TYR A 101 16.00 7.84 1.40
N ALA A 102 15.11 8.71 0.96
CA ALA A 102 14.85 9.99 1.61
C ALA A 102 13.87 9.87 2.77
N SER A 103 12.92 8.95 2.67
CA SER A 103 11.88 8.73 3.69
C SER A 103 11.30 7.32 3.66
N VAL A 104 10.61 7.00 4.75
CA VAL A 104 9.84 5.76 4.92
C VAL A 104 8.39 6.12 5.17
N MET A 105 7.48 5.49 4.44
CA MET A 105 6.03 5.69 4.59
C MET A 105 5.35 4.38 4.99
N LEU A 106 4.21 4.50 5.65
CA LEU A 106 3.33 3.38 5.97
C LEU A 106 1.88 3.88 6.12
N VAL A 107 0.94 2.95 6.01
CA VAL A 107 -0.48 3.21 6.28
C VAL A 107 -0.88 2.41 7.52
N PRO A 108 -1.19 3.05 8.66
CA PRO A 108 -1.63 2.34 9.85
C PRO A 108 -3.06 1.85 9.69
N ALA A 109 -3.32 0.57 9.95
CA ALA A 109 -4.64 -0.03 9.83
C ALA A 109 -5.66 0.57 10.82
N ASP A 110 -5.20 1.06 11.99
CA ASP A 110 -6.06 1.63 13.00
C ASP A 110 -5.42 2.82 13.77
N LYS A 111 -6.22 3.45 14.64
CA LYS A 111 -5.76 4.58 15.46
C LYS A 111 -4.68 4.17 16.49
N GLY A 112 -4.73 2.95 17.02
CA GLY A 112 -3.74 2.45 17.98
C GLY A 112 -2.37 2.30 17.34
N LEU A 113 -2.31 1.72 16.14
CA LEU A 113 -1.09 1.62 15.34
C LEU A 113 -0.58 3.01 14.94
N ARG A 114 -1.46 3.95 14.56
CA ARG A 114 -1.08 5.33 14.25
C ARG A 114 -0.38 6.01 15.43
N GLU A 115 -0.92 5.89 16.64
CA GLU A 115 -0.29 6.41 17.85
C GLU A 115 1.04 5.69 18.18
N MET A 116 1.13 4.39 17.93
CA MET A 116 2.36 3.63 18.10
C MET A 116 3.46 4.14 17.15
N TYR A 117 3.15 4.33 15.88
CA TYR A 117 4.12 4.86 14.90
C TYR A 117 4.47 6.32 15.18
N ARG A 118 3.53 7.15 15.65
CA ARG A 118 3.82 8.53 16.09
C ARG A 118 4.87 8.55 17.21
N LYS A 119 4.81 7.63 18.18
CA LYS A 119 5.82 7.45 19.23
C LYS A 119 7.17 6.94 18.69
N MET A 120 7.22 6.46 17.47
CA MET A 120 8.47 6.09 16.76
C MET A 120 9.00 7.23 15.88
N GLY A 121 8.35 8.40 15.88
CA GLY A 121 8.77 9.57 15.10
C GLY A 121 8.10 9.72 13.74
N TYR A 122 7.08 8.92 13.44
CA TYR A 122 6.28 9.11 12.24
C TYR A 122 5.28 10.25 12.41
N GLU A 123 5.05 11.00 11.33
CA GLU A 123 4.08 12.09 11.26
C GLU A 123 3.02 11.78 10.20
N ASP A 124 1.80 12.27 10.39
CA ASP A 124 0.77 12.21 9.36
C ASP A 124 1.20 13.04 8.14
N CYS A 125 1.08 12.49 6.93
CA CYS A 125 1.56 13.19 5.73
C CYS A 125 0.55 13.27 4.59
N THR A 126 -0.29 12.27 4.40
CA THR A 126 -1.29 12.28 3.34
C THR A 126 -2.69 12.08 3.87
N THR A 127 -3.65 12.54 3.09
CA THR A 127 -5.08 12.38 3.36
C THR A 127 -5.81 11.83 2.14
N ILE A 128 -6.95 11.22 2.38
CA ILE A 128 -7.88 10.73 1.35
C ILE A 128 -9.30 11.13 1.71
N ASP A 129 -10.17 11.06 0.70
CA ASP A 129 -11.60 11.03 0.89
C ASP A 129 -12.18 9.70 0.40
N SER A 130 -13.43 9.46 0.72
CA SER A 130 -14.20 8.36 0.16
C SER A 130 -15.60 8.82 -0.22
N ILE A 131 -16.09 8.29 -1.33
CA ILE A 131 -17.47 8.47 -1.77
C ILE A 131 -18.16 7.11 -1.80
N SER A 132 -19.46 7.11 -1.45
CA SER A 132 -20.33 5.94 -1.61
C SER A 132 -21.54 6.37 -2.41
N CYS A 133 -21.92 5.60 -3.41
CA CYS A 133 -23.07 5.90 -4.27
C CYS A 133 -23.75 4.64 -4.78
N THR A 134 -24.92 4.82 -5.37
CA THR A 134 -25.66 3.82 -6.15
C THR A 134 -25.47 4.07 -7.63
N ALA A 135 -25.74 3.06 -8.46
CA ALA A 135 -25.68 3.18 -9.90
C ALA A 135 -26.61 4.29 -10.42
N GLY A 136 -26.09 5.05 -11.37
CA GLY A 136 -26.83 6.10 -12.08
C GLY A 136 -27.80 5.55 -13.12
N GLU A 137 -28.55 6.44 -13.75
CA GLU A 137 -29.50 6.09 -14.85
C GLU A 137 -28.74 5.81 -16.15
N THR A 138 -27.67 6.55 -16.41
CA THR A 138 -26.83 6.45 -17.61
C THR A 138 -25.52 5.75 -17.33
N ALA A 139 -24.92 5.16 -18.35
CA ALA A 139 -23.61 4.56 -18.30
C ALA A 139 -22.57 5.49 -18.97
N VAL A 140 -21.36 5.53 -18.39
CA VAL A 140 -20.21 6.20 -19.01
C VAL A 140 -19.47 5.21 -19.91
N GLU A 141 -18.74 5.72 -20.90
CA GLU A 141 -17.80 4.92 -21.64
C GLU A 141 -16.61 4.56 -20.77
N ILE A 142 -16.38 3.24 -20.62
CA ILE A 142 -15.32 2.69 -19.76
C ILE A 142 -14.69 1.50 -20.47
N ARG A 143 -13.38 1.36 -20.35
CA ARG A 143 -12.64 0.22 -20.90
C ARG A 143 -11.67 -0.36 -19.88
N SER A 144 -11.50 -1.67 -19.92
CA SER A 144 -10.44 -2.34 -19.16
C SER A 144 -9.09 -2.05 -19.80
N ILE A 145 -8.06 -1.86 -18.95
CA ILE A 145 -6.69 -1.54 -19.36
C ILE A 145 -5.68 -2.40 -18.59
N GLY A 146 -4.49 -2.54 -19.14
CA GLY A 146 -3.39 -3.21 -18.47
C GLY A 146 -2.61 -2.30 -17.51
N ALA A 147 -1.76 -2.91 -16.67
CA ALA A 147 -0.98 -2.22 -15.63
C ALA A 147 -0.07 -1.10 -16.19
N GLU A 148 0.58 -1.32 -17.32
CA GLU A 148 1.46 -0.31 -17.95
C GLU A 148 0.68 0.92 -18.42
N GLU A 149 -0.46 0.71 -19.06
CA GLU A 149 -1.33 1.81 -19.47
C GLU A 149 -1.91 2.55 -18.28
N PHE A 150 -2.31 1.82 -17.24
CA PHE A 150 -2.79 2.37 -15.99
C PHE A 150 -1.73 3.30 -15.37
N SER A 151 -0.49 2.86 -15.23
CA SER A 151 0.61 3.65 -14.70
C SER A 151 0.82 4.95 -15.51
N ARG A 152 0.84 4.85 -16.84
CA ARG A 152 1.02 5.99 -17.73
C ARG A 152 -0.10 7.02 -17.61
N LEU A 153 -1.35 6.59 -17.47
CA LEU A 153 -2.50 7.47 -17.29
C LEU A 153 -2.53 8.04 -15.87
N ARG A 154 -2.19 7.22 -14.87
CA ARG A 154 -2.14 7.62 -13.47
C ARG A 154 -1.19 8.80 -13.24
N ARG A 155 0.00 8.78 -13.85
CA ARG A 155 0.96 9.91 -13.78
C ARG A 155 0.37 11.26 -14.20
N LYS A 156 -0.64 11.27 -15.08
CA LYS A 156 -1.27 12.50 -15.59
C LYS A 156 -2.39 13.00 -14.69
N LEU A 157 -3.01 12.11 -13.91
CA LEU A 157 -4.19 12.39 -13.08
C LEU A 157 -3.86 12.53 -11.59
N LEU A 158 -2.68 12.07 -11.18
CA LEU A 158 -2.25 12.21 -9.79
C LEU A 158 -2.09 13.69 -9.41
N PRO A 159 -2.48 14.08 -8.18
CA PRO A 159 -2.14 15.39 -7.62
C PRO A 159 -0.63 15.66 -7.65
N GLU A 160 -0.25 16.93 -7.63
CA GLU A 160 1.16 17.31 -7.49
C GLU A 160 1.77 16.74 -6.21
N ASN A 161 3.06 16.42 -6.24
CA ASN A 161 3.77 15.81 -5.12
C ASN A 161 3.16 14.49 -4.60
N SER A 162 2.54 13.72 -5.48
CA SER A 162 2.04 12.38 -5.15
C SER A 162 3.17 11.36 -5.07
N VAL A 163 2.93 10.31 -4.29
CA VAL A 163 3.79 9.12 -4.31
C VAL A 163 3.51 8.29 -5.57
N PHE A 164 4.57 8.03 -6.32
CA PHE A 164 4.52 7.10 -7.46
C PHE A 164 4.82 5.68 -6.99
N GLN A 165 3.85 4.81 -7.24
CA GLN A 165 3.90 3.38 -6.96
C GLN A 165 3.99 2.66 -8.29
N GLU A 166 5.17 2.13 -8.62
CA GLU A 166 5.50 1.55 -9.91
C GLU A 166 6.31 0.25 -9.78
N GLY A 167 6.81 -0.25 -10.90
CA GLY A 167 7.59 -1.47 -10.91
C GLY A 167 6.76 -2.68 -10.50
N ILE A 168 7.27 -3.47 -9.56
CA ILE A 168 6.62 -4.72 -9.10
C ILE A 168 5.27 -4.51 -8.42
N GLN A 169 4.95 -3.31 -7.96
CA GLN A 169 3.66 -2.98 -7.36
C GLN A 169 2.52 -3.04 -8.38
N LEU A 170 2.79 -2.74 -9.65
CA LEU A 170 1.76 -2.71 -10.69
C LEU A 170 1.24 -4.10 -11.06
N PRO A 171 2.07 -5.12 -11.31
CA PRO A 171 1.59 -6.50 -11.47
C PRO A 171 0.82 -7.01 -10.24
N PHE A 172 1.31 -6.69 -9.03
CA PHE A 172 0.65 -7.06 -7.78
C PHE A 172 -0.72 -6.39 -7.63
N LEU A 173 -0.83 -5.09 -7.97
CA LEU A 173 -2.11 -4.39 -8.03
C LEU A 173 -3.06 -5.01 -9.05
N ALA A 174 -2.57 -5.24 -10.28
CA ALA A 174 -3.38 -5.78 -11.37
C ALA A 174 -3.87 -7.22 -11.11
N ALA A 175 -3.20 -7.94 -10.21
CA ALA A 175 -3.63 -9.26 -9.78
C ALA A 175 -4.75 -9.21 -8.70
N GLN A 176 -4.89 -8.08 -8.00
CA GLN A 176 -5.90 -7.88 -6.96
C GLN A 176 -7.07 -7.01 -7.41
N ALA A 177 -6.90 -6.22 -8.45
CA ALA A 177 -7.89 -5.25 -8.91
C ALA A 177 -8.03 -5.29 -10.44
N GLN A 178 -9.23 -4.98 -10.91
CA GLN A 178 -9.47 -4.64 -12.30
C GLN A 178 -9.13 -3.17 -12.53
N LEU A 179 -8.49 -2.87 -13.64
CA LEU A 179 -8.03 -1.55 -13.99
C LEU A 179 -8.85 -0.99 -15.16
N PHE A 180 -9.40 0.20 -15.00
CA PHE A 180 -10.29 0.82 -15.96
C PHE A 180 -9.89 2.25 -16.28
N ALA A 181 -10.18 2.68 -17.51
CA ALA A 181 -10.06 4.08 -17.93
C ALA A 181 -11.33 4.54 -18.64
N GLY A 182 -11.75 5.77 -18.37
CA GLY A 182 -12.71 6.53 -19.15
C GLY A 182 -12.09 7.74 -19.82
N ALA A 183 -12.89 8.67 -20.30
CA ALA A 183 -12.40 9.87 -20.96
C ALA A 183 -11.63 10.80 -20.00
N ASP A 184 -12.11 10.93 -18.77
CA ASP A 184 -11.62 11.88 -17.76
C ASP A 184 -11.44 11.27 -16.36
N PHE A 185 -11.46 9.93 -16.24
CA PHE A 185 -11.21 9.22 -15.00
C PHE A 185 -10.35 7.98 -15.20
N LEU A 186 -9.77 7.52 -14.08
CA LEU A 186 -9.01 6.28 -13.98
C LEU A 186 -9.42 5.55 -12.70
N LEU A 187 -9.64 4.24 -12.78
CA LEU A 187 -10.15 3.44 -11.67
C LEU A 187 -9.36 2.13 -11.50
N ALA A 188 -8.93 1.85 -10.28
CA ALA A 188 -8.55 0.51 -9.83
C ALA A 188 -9.61 0.02 -8.85
N ALA A 189 -10.23 -1.13 -9.10
CA ALA A 189 -11.34 -1.62 -8.29
C ALA A 189 -11.43 -3.15 -8.27
N TYR A 190 -12.04 -3.68 -7.23
CA TYR A 190 -12.48 -5.07 -7.14
C TYR A 190 -13.96 -5.15 -6.79
N LEU A 191 -14.57 -6.27 -7.13
CA LEU A 191 -15.97 -6.54 -6.83
C LEU A 191 -16.06 -7.47 -5.61
N GLU A 192 -16.84 -7.09 -4.62
CA GLU A 192 -17.20 -7.91 -3.47
C GLU A 192 -18.72 -8.00 -3.39
N GLU A 193 -19.26 -9.19 -3.60
CA GLU A 193 -20.71 -9.39 -3.77
C GLU A 193 -21.28 -8.49 -4.88
N ASP A 194 -22.17 -7.54 -4.55
CA ASP A 194 -22.80 -6.58 -5.46
C ASP A 194 -22.19 -5.16 -5.33
N THR A 195 -21.13 -5.00 -4.54
CA THR A 195 -20.50 -3.70 -4.26
C THR A 195 -19.16 -3.58 -4.96
N LEU A 196 -18.98 -2.54 -5.74
CA LEU A 196 -17.69 -2.18 -6.35
C LEU A 196 -16.84 -1.40 -5.35
N HIS A 197 -15.68 -1.94 -5.02
CA HIS A 197 -14.69 -1.29 -4.17
C HIS A 197 -13.60 -0.63 -5.03
N GLY A 198 -13.69 0.67 -5.22
CA GLY A 198 -12.67 1.48 -5.88
C GLY A 198 -11.51 1.76 -4.94
N MET A 199 -10.40 1.05 -5.13
CA MET A 199 -9.16 1.27 -4.38
C MET A 199 -8.57 2.65 -4.66
N GLU A 200 -8.73 3.14 -5.89
CA GLU A 200 -8.38 4.51 -6.29
C GLU A 200 -9.24 4.93 -7.47
N LEU A 201 -9.94 6.06 -7.35
CA LEU A 201 -10.62 6.74 -8.45
C LEU A 201 -9.99 8.13 -8.62
N LEU A 202 -9.33 8.35 -9.75
CA LEU A 202 -8.68 9.62 -10.10
C LEU A 202 -9.45 10.34 -11.21
N GLY A 203 -9.29 11.66 -11.27
CA GLY A 203 -9.95 12.52 -12.27
C GLY A 203 -11.38 12.86 -11.90
N ASN A 204 -12.35 12.63 -12.78
CA ASN A 204 -13.75 12.96 -12.55
C ASN A 204 -14.43 11.99 -11.57
N HIS A 205 -14.41 12.33 -10.29
CA HIS A 205 -15.07 11.54 -9.25
C HIS A 205 -16.60 11.55 -9.34
N GLY A 206 -17.17 12.56 -10.00
CA GLY A 206 -18.62 12.67 -10.23
C GLY A 206 -19.16 11.57 -11.15
N ALA A 207 -18.32 10.93 -11.94
CA ALA A 207 -18.70 9.81 -12.82
C ALA A 207 -18.94 8.48 -12.06
N ALA A 208 -18.76 8.42 -10.75
CA ALA A 208 -18.89 7.17 -9.98
C ALA A 208 -20.25 6.46 -10.15
N PRO A 209 -21.43 7.14 -10.16
CA PRO A 209 -22.72 6.48 -10.43
C PRO A 209 -22.82 5.89 -11.84
N GLU A 210 -22.31 6.59 -12.86
CA GLU A 210 -22.29 6.14 -14.26
C GLU A 210 -21.29 5.00 -14.48
N ILE A 211 -20.18 4.98 -13.75
CA ILE A 211 -19.21 3.87 -13.71
C ILE A 211 -19.89 2.61 -13.18
N LEU A 212 -20.62 2.73 -12.05
CA LEU A 212 -21.38 1.60 -11.50
C LEU A 212 -22.39 1.06 -12.52
N ARG A 213 -23.10 1.95 -13.21
CA ARG A 213 -24.05 1.56 -14.24
C ARG A 213 -23.37 0.83 -15.40
N ALA A 214 -22.22 1.32 -15.84
CA ALA A 214 -21.45 0.73 -16.93
C ALA A 214 -20.90 -0.67 -16.58
N LEU A 215 -20.51 -0.87 -15.32
CA LEU A 215 -19.98 -2.14 -14.81
C LEU A 215 -21.06 -3.11 -14.29
N GLY A 216 -22.34 -2.71 -14.31
CA GLY A 216 -23.44 -3.54 -13.82
C GLY A 216 -23.50 -3.71 -12.30
N CYS A 217 -22.81 -2.85 -11.54
CA CYS A 217 -22.80 -2.87 -10.08
C CYS A 217 -23.95 -2.01 -9.53
N LYS A 218 -24.54 -2.41 -8.39
CA LYS A 218 -25.63 -1.67 -7.76
C LYS A 218 -25.14 -0.53 -6.89
N THR A 219 -24.06 -0.80 -6.14
CA THR A 219 -23.47 0.12 -5.16
C THR A 219 -21.96 0.16 -5.32
N GLY A 220 -21.33 1.25 -4.87
CA GLY A 220 -19.88 1.36 -4.85
C GLY A 220 -19.36 2.26 -3.74
N LYS A 221 -18.14 1.96 -3.32
CA LYS A 221 -17.33 2.77 -2.41
C LYS A 221 -16.00 3.05 -3.09
N PHE A 222 -15.65 4.30 -3.23
CA PHE A 222 -14.43 4.70 -3.94
C PHE A 222 -13.54 5.55 -3.05
N GLN A 223 -12.26 5.20 -2.99
CA GLN A 223 -11.23 6.06 -2.42
C GLN A 223 -10.81 7.08 -3.48
N ILE A 224 -10.71 8.33 -3.07
CA ILE A 224 -10.36 9.46 -3.94
C ILE A 224 -9.31 10.35 -3.25
N PRO A 225 -8.52 11.15 -3.98
CA PRO A 225 -7.76 12.24 -3.39
C PRO A 225 -8.68 13.16 -2.59
N GLY A 226 -8.22 13.58 -1.40
CA GLY A 226 -9.04 14.44 -0.52
C GLY A 226 -8.30 14.83 0.75
N GLU A 227 -8.98 15.61 1.61
CA GLU A 227 -8.35 16.25 2.77
C GLU A 227 -8.92 15.80 4.12
N ARG A 228 -9.97 14.95 4.13
CA ARG A 228 -10.74 14.69 5.35
C ARG A 228 -10.19 13.59 6.23
N LYS A 229 -9.64 12.51 5.63
CA LYS A 229 -9.24 11.33 6.38
C LYS A 229 -7.72 11.17 6.34
N PRO A 230 -7.01 11.24 7.48
CA PRO A 230 -5.60 10.90 7.53
C PRO A 230 -5.36 9.49 6.97
N PHE A 231 -4.37 9.36 6.08
CA PHE A 231 -4.09 8.09 5.41
C PHE A 231 -2.69 7.59 5.74
N ALA A 232 -1.66 8.04 5.04
CA ALA A 232 -0.30 7.58 5.31
C ALA A 232 0.43 8.42 6.36
N MET A 233 1.45 7.82 6.95
CA MET A 233 2.43 8.48 7.81
C MET A 233 3.82 8.37 7.19
N ILE A 234 4.70 9.34 7.51
CA ILE A 234 6.07 9.44 7.01
C ILE A 234 7.08 9.55 8.15
N TYR A 235 8.23 8.90 7.97
CA TYR A 235 9.45 9.12 8.74
C TYR A 235 10.56 9.60 7.80
N LYS A 236 11.07 10.82 8.01
CA LYS A 236 12.12 11.41 7.17
C LYS A 236 13.49 10.90 7.56
N LEU A 237 14.19 10.27 6.63
CA LEU A 237 15.57 9.79 6.78
C LEU A 237 16.59 10.89 6.48
N THR A 238 16.19 11.88 5.66
CA THR A 238 17.00 13.07 5.32
C THR A 238 16.24 14.34 5.69
N GLN A 239 16.98 15.42 5.99
CA GLN A 239 16.38 16.70 6.40
C GLN A 239 15.55 17.36 5.30
N ASN A 240 15.93 17.15 4.05
CA ASN A 240 15.30 17.79 2.88
C ASN A 240 14.26 16.88 2.18
N ALA A 241 13.90 15.75 2.80
CA ALA A 241 12.92 14.83 2.22
C ALA A 241 11.58 15.54 1.96
N VAL A 242 11.08 15.38 0.74
CA VAL A 242 9.76 15.89 0.33
C VAL A 242 8.69 15.23 1.19
N THR A 243 7.68 16.00 1.58
CA THR A 243 6.47 15.45 2.20
C THR A 243 5.43 15.28 1.10
N PRO A 244 5.05 14.04 0.76
CA PRO A 244 4.04 13.81 -0.27
C PRO A 244 2.68 14.38 0.13
N SER A 245 1.92 14.82 -0.86
CA SER A 245 0.55 15.31 -0.69
C SER A 245 -0.49 14.19 -0.82
N TYR A 246 -0.17 13.13 -1.59
CA TYR A 246 -1.08 12.04 -1.87
C TYR A 246 -0.36 10.69 -1.98
N PHE A 247 -1.02 9.67 -1.46
CA PHE A 247 -0.64 8.25 -1.57
C PHE A 247 -1.91 7.45 -1.86
N GLY A 248 -1.96 6.76 -2.98
CA GLY A 248 -3.21 6.18 -3.48
C GLY A 248 -3.46 4.74 -3.05
N PHE A 249 -2.46 3.89 -3.13
CA PHE A 249 -2.63 2.47 -2.85
C PHE A 249 -2.01 2.08 -1.52
N SER A 250 -2.82 1.62 -0.59
CA SER A 250 -2.38 0.67 0.41
C SER A 250 -2.81 -0.72 -0.03
N PHE A 251 -1.98 -1.71 0.21
CA PHE A 251 -2.30 -3.12 -0.04
C PHE A 251 -2.80 -3.80 1.26
N ASP A 252 -3.33 -2.99 2.20
CA ASP A 252 -3.86 -3.41 3.49
C ASP A 252 -5.37 -3.64 3.44
#